data_770f74023d24ed35aae054757912da84
#
_entry.id   770f74023d24ed35aae054757912da84
#
_cell.length_a   1.000
_cell.length_b   1.000
_cell.length_c   1.000
_cell.angle_alpha   90.00
_cell.angle_beta   90.00
_cell.angle_gamma   90.00
#
_symmetry.space_group_name_H-M   'P 1'
#
loop_
_entity.id
_entity.type
_entity.pdbx_description
1 polymer ?
#
loop_
_entity_poly.entity_id
_entity_poly.type
_entity_poly.pdbx_seq_one_letter_code
_entity_poly.pdbx_strand_id
1 'polypeptide(L)'
;MLSNEKPVVSVVLGSYNRCGFLRAAVDSVRGNDICVPYEMIVVDGGSTDGSIDWLTRQSDVITIVQHNRGEFQGRPIRHQSWGYFMNLAFRAAHGTYVVMISDDCLVLPGAINRGIERFERLTREGRRIGAAAFYYRDWPHERDYYVQLTLGGKLMVNHGMYSRLVLEEVGWVDEDRYIFYKADGDLSLKIWKGGYEIVDCPGAYVEHHAHAAPDVRDTNNATLEHDRQAYLERWTGIYYHPEQPDQRRRLSVSFDDPTRMAERFPAAAQQTAFPT
;
A
#
# COMPACT_ATOMS: atom_id res chain seq x y z
N MET A 1 22.97 -1.22 9.02
CA MET A 1 22.82 -0.98 10.48
C MET A 1 21.61 -0.08 10.64
N LEU A 2 20.63 -0.47 11.45
CA LEU A 2 19.53 0.43 11.83
C LEU A 2 20.17 1.63 12.53
N SER A 3 19.89 2.85 12.05
CA SER A 3 20.40 4.06 12.69
C SER A 3 19.78 4.15 14.08
N ASN A 4 20.54 4.64 15.09
CA ASN A 4 20.01 4.91 16.42
C ASN A 4 19.04 6.11 16.43
N GLU A 5 18.79 6.73 15.29
CA GLU A 5 17.87 7.84 15.14
C GLU A 5 16.44 7.34 14.95
N LYS A 6 15.50 8.01 15.57
CA LYS A 6 14.08 7.70 15.39
C LYS A 6 13.69 7.85 13.92
N PRO A 7 13.08 6.85 13.29
CA PRO A 7 12.69 6.96 11.88
C PRO A 7 11.66 8.08 11.68
N VAL A 8 11.80 8.78 10.58
CA VAL A 8 10.80 9.75 10.10
C VAL A 8 9.76 9.03 9.24
N VAL A 9 10.19 8.01 8.50
CA VAL A 9 9.33 7.21 7.63
C VAL A 9 9.43 5.73 7.99
N SER A 10 8.27 5.06 8.07
CA SER A 10 8.17 3.60 8.09
C SER A 10 7.57 3.15 6.76
N VAL A 11 8.30 2.34 6.00
CA VAL A 11 7.77 1.71 4.78
C VAL A 11 7.25 0.34 5.13
N VAL A 12 5.96 0.08 4.86
CA VAL A 12 5.28 -1.14 5.27
C VAL A 12 4.78 -1.93 4.06
N LEU A 13 4.97 -3.24 4.10
CA LEU A 13 4.55 -4.20 3.07
C LEU A 13 3.92 -5.43 3.71
N GLY A 14 2.86 -5.96 3.07
CA GLY A 14 2.37 -7.30 3.33
C GLY A 14 2.83 -8.25 2.22
N SER A 15 3.16 -9.51 2.53
CA SER A 15 3.58 -10.50 1.54
C SER A 15 3.06 -11.90 1.85
N TYR A 16 2.81 -12.67 0.78
CA TYR A 16 2.52 -14.10 0.89
C TYR A 16 2.86 -14.82 -0.42
N ASN A 17 3.84 -15.76 -0.34
CA ASN A 17 4.27 -16.62 -1.46
C ASN A 17 4.59 -15.83 -2.75
N ARG A 18 5.37 -14.77 -2.63
CA ARG A 18 5.79 -13.91 -3.74
C ARG A 18 7.25 -13.46 -3.60
N CYS A 19 8.16 -14.38 -3.25
CA CYS A 19 9.55 -14.08 -2.91
C CYS A 19 10.26 -13.18 -3.94
N GLY A 20 10.08 -13.44 -5.24
CA GLY A 20 10.70 -12.64 -6.29
C GLY A 20 10.20 -11.19 -6.33
N PHE A 21 8.89 -11.00 -6.24
CA PHE A 21 8.27 -9.68 -6.20
C PHE A 21 8.63 -8.94 -4.91
N LEU A 22 8.54 -9.61 -3.76
CA LEU A 22 8.90 -9.05 -2.47
C LEU A 22 10.34 -8.50 -2.48
N ARG A 23 11.30 -9.26 -3.02
CA ARG A 23 12.70 -8.80 -3.15
C ARG A 23 12.78 -7.54 -3.98
N ALA A 24 12.12 -7.52 -5.12
CA ALA A 24 12.10 -6.37 -6.00
C ALA A 24 11.46 -5.14 -5.32
N ALA A 25 10.36 -5.33 -4.61
CA ALA A 25 9.70 -4.26 -3.85
C ALA A 25 10.63 -3.67 -2.78
N VAL A 26 11.28 -4.51 -1.97
CA VAL A 26 12.25 -4.08 -0.95
C VAL A 26 13.46 -3.36 -1.59
N ASP A 27 14.00 -3.90 -2.67
CA ASP A 27 15.13 -3.28 -3.38
C ASP A 27 14.73 -1.94 -4.02
N SER A 28 13.48 -1.79 -4.46
CA SER A 28 12.96 -0.50 -4.94
C SER A 28 12.91 0.57 -3.85
N VAL A 29 12.62 0.18 -2.62
CA VAL A 29 12.66 1.09 -1.46
C VAL A 29 14.10 1.49 -1.14
N ARG A 30 15.02 0.53 -1.14
CA ARG A 30 16.46 0.80 -0.93
C ARG A 30 17.04 1.75 -1.98
N GLY A 31 16.59 1.61 -3.23
CA GLY A 31 16.99 2.48 -4.35
C GLY A 31 16.24 3.82 -4.43
N ASN A 32 15.42 4.16 -3.42
CA ASN A 32 14.59 5.37 -3.45
C ASN A 32 15.30 6.64 -3.01
N ASP A 33 16.59 6.56 -2.58
CA ASP A 33 17.40 7.67 -2.09
C ASP A 33 16.70 8.49 -0.98
N ILE A 34 16.10 7.79 0.00
CA ILE A 34 15.35 8.42 1.08
C ILE A 34 16.29 9.30 1.91
N CYS A 35 16.00 10.61 1.96
CA CYS A 35 16.88 11.62 2.58
C CYS A 35 16.70 11.77 4.09
N VAL A 36 15.84 10.95 4.72
CA VAL A 36 15.56 10.98 6.16
C VAL A 36 15.74 9.60 6.77
N PRO A 37 15.96 9.46 8.08
CA PRO A 37 15.95 8.16 8.76
C PRO A 37 14.66 7.40 8.47
N TYR A 38 14.78 6.15 8.06
CA TYR A 38 13.64 5.29 7.75
C TYR A 38 13.83 3.86 8.26
N GLU A 39 12.74 3.14 8.37
CA GLU A 39 12.67 1.72 8.63
C GLU A 39 11.79 1.03 7.59
N MET A 40 12.04 -0.25 7.35
CA MET A 40 11.18 -1.12 6.54
C MET A 40 10.57 -2.20 7.43
N ILE A 41 9.27 -2.43 7.28
CA ILE A 41 8.53 -3.46 8.01
C ILE A 41 7.78 -4.33 7.01
N VAL A 42 8.07 -5.62 7.02
CA VAL A 42 7.38 -6.61 6.18
C VAL A 42 6.59 -7.55 7.06
N VAL A 43 5.30 -7.70 6.79
CA VAL A 43 4.45 -8.70 7.40
C VAL A 43 4.25 -9.84 6.40
N ASP A 44 4.77 -11.02 6.74
CA ASP A 44 4.64 -12.22 5.93
C ASP A 44 3.54 -13.14 6.44
N GLY A 45 2.67 -13.59 5.54
CA GLY A 45 1.50 -14.43 5.84
C GLY A 45 1.81 -15.90 6.12
N GLY A 46 3.07 -16.27 6.36
CA GLY A 46 3.52 -17.65 6.52
C GLY A 46 3.91 -18.30 5.19
N SER A 47 4.68 -17.57 4.38
CA SER A 47 5.17 -18.04 3.08
C SER A 47 6.02 -19.29 3.15
N THR A 48 5.94 -20.10 2.09
CA THR A 48 6.70 -21.37 1.94
C THR A 48 7.63 -21.37 0.73
N ASP A 49 7.71 -20.27 0.00
CA ASP A 49 8.45 -20.10 -1.25
C ASP A 49 9.88 -19.55 -1.06
N GLY A 50 10.36 -19.50 0.18
CA GLY A 50 11.66 -18.92 0.54
C GLY A 50 11.62 -17.45 0.95
N SER A 51 10.45 -16.80 0.96
CA SER A 51 10.29 -15.41 1.40
C SER A 51 10.78 -15.20 2.84
N ILE A 52 10.36 -16.05 3.78
CA ILE A 52 10.75 -15.96 5.19
C ILE A 52 12.25 -16.16 5.36
N ASP A 53 12.83 -17.17 4.70
CA ASP A 53 14.27 -17.44 4.75
C ASP A 53 15.09 -16.27 4.22
N TRP A 54 14.58 -15.59 3.21
CA TRP A 54 15.21 -14.39 2.67
C TRP A 54 15.06 -13.20 3.61
N LEU A 55 13.85 -12.92 4.10
CA LEU A 55 13.55 -11.80 5.02
C LEU A 55 14.40 -11.88 6.30
N THR A 56 14.52 -13.05 6.90
CA THR A 56 15.28 -13.22 8.16
C THR A 56 16.78 -12.97 8.03
N ARG A 57 17.30 -12.88 6.79
CA ARG A 57 18.70 -12.51 6.50
C ARG A 57 18.89 -11.02 6.23
N GLN A 58 17.81 -10.24 6.14
CA GLN A 58 17.91 -8.80 5.90
C GLN A 58 18.10 -8.07 7.23
N SER A 59 19.22 -7.36 7.38
CA SER A 59 19.54 -6.63 8.62
C SER A 59 18.83 -5.25 8.73
N ASP A 60 18.21 -4.81 7.65
CA ASP A 60 17.56 -3.51 7.50
C ASP A 60 16.02 -3.63 7.39
N VAL A 61 15.47 -4.84 7.54
CA VAL A 61 14.04 -5.12 7.47
C VAL A 61 13.55 -5.71 8.80
N ILE A 62 12.54 -5.09 9.38
CA ILE A 62 11.78 -5.66 10.49
C ILE A 62 10.79 -6.65 9.89
N THR A 63 10.93 -7.92 10.25
CA THR A 63 10.07 -8.99 9.74
C THR A 63 9.09 -9.45 10.81
N ILE A 64 7.80 -9.41 10.47
CA ILE A 64 6.73 -9.98 11.28
C ILE A 64 6.17 -11.18 10.51
N VAL A 65 6.25 -12.38 11.11
CA VAL A 65 5.65 -13.57 10.51
C VAL A 65 4.36 -13.90 11.25
N GLN A 66 3.24 -13.84 10.52
CA GLN A 66 1.92 -14.21 11.02
C GLN A 66 1.30 -15.23 10.08
N HIS A 67 1.36 -16.50 10.45
CA HIS A 67 0.76 -17.55 9.64
C HIS A 67 -0.75 -17.33 9.48
N ASN A 68 -1.24 -17.41 8.25
CA ASN A 68 -2.64 -17.18 7.90
C ASN A 68 -3.31 -18.42 7.26
N ARG A 69 -2.57 -19.50 7.10
CA ARG A 69 -3.03 -20.76 6.47
C ARG A 69 -2.33 -21.95 7.11
N GLY A 70 -2.91 -23.14 6.88
CA GLY A 70 -2.35 -24.39 7.37
C GLY A 70 -2.86 -24.78 8.76
N GLU A 71 -2.09 -25.59 9.47
CA GLU A 71 -2.41 -26.13 10.79
C GLU A 71 -1.31 -25.84 11.79
N PHE A 72 -1.72 -25.65 13.04
CA PHE A 72 -0.79 -25.63 14.17
C PHE A 72 -1.31 -26.59 15.26
N GLN A 73 -0.51 -27.56 15.63
CA GLN A 73 -0.87 -28.60 16.62
C GLN A 73 -2.20 -29.30 16.29
N GLY A 74 -2.43 -29.66 15.01
CA GLY A 74 -3.64 -30.34 14.55
C GLY A 74 -4.89 -29.47 14.50
N ARG A 75 -4.76 -28.15 14.60
CA ARG A 75 -5.86 -27.21 14.50
C ARG A 75 -5.64 -26.26 13.31
N PRO A 76 -6.67 -26.01 12.48
CA PRO A 76 -6.56 -25.04 11.41
C PRO A 76 -6.19 -23.65 11.95
N ILE A 77 -5.24 -22.98 11.29
CA ILE A 77 -4.92 -21.58 11.58
C ILE A 77 -6.08 -20.71 11.09
N ARG A 78 -6.57 -19.84 11.98
CA ARG A 78 -7.64 -18.90 11.63
C ARG A 78 -7.16 -17.95 10.54
N HIS A 79 -7.91 -17.87 9.44
CA HIS A 79 -7.68 -16.89 8.40
C HIS A 79 -8.00 -15.48 8.92
N GLN A 80 -7.06 -14.57 8.74
CA GLN A 80 -7.18 -13.16 9.10
C GLN A 80 -7.37 -12.31 7.84
N SER A 81 -7.96 -11.13 8.01
CA SER A 81 -8.19 -10.19 6.93
C SER A 81 -6.90 -9.48 6.48
N TRP A 82 -6.94 -8.88 5.29
CA TRP A 82 -5.88 -7.98 4.85
C TRP A 82 -5.65 -6.83 5.84
N GLY A 83 -6.74 -6.26 6.38
CA GLY A 83 -6.68 -5.19 7.38
C GLY A 83 -5.92 -5.58 8.64
N TYR A 84 -6.12 -6.82 9.11
CA TYR A 84 -5.37 -7.36 10.25
C TYR A 84 -3.85 -7.35 9.99
N PHE A 85 -3.42 -7.83 8.82
CA PHE A 85 -2.01 -7.85 8.45
C PHE A 85 -1.42 -6.45 8.34
N MET A 86 -2.12 -5.54 7.69
CA MET A 86 -1.66 -4.15 7.57
C MET A 86 -1.57 -3.46 8.91
N ASN A 87 -2.49 -3.75 9.83
CA ASN A 87 -2.46 -3.18 11.18
C ASN A 87 -1.30 -3.70 12.03
N LEU A 88 -0.84 -4.94 11.81
CA LEU A 88 0.41 -5.40 12.44
C LEU A 88 1.59 -4.51 12.04
N ALA A 89 1.71 -4.19 10.75
CA ALA A 89 2.76 -3.30 10.26
C ALA A 89 2.57 -1.84 10.74
N PHE A 90 1.36 -1.31 10.62
CA PHE A 90 1.06 0.07 11.01
C PHE A 90 1.31 0.34 12.50
N ARG A 91 0.91 -0.59 13.37
CA ARG A 91 1.14 -0.48 14.82
C ARG A 91 2.61 -0.66 15.22
N ALA A 92 3.36 -1.45 14.43
CA ALA A 92 4.80 -1.61 14.63
C ALA A 92 5.62 -0.43 14.10
N ALA A 93 5.04 0.44 13.27
CA ALA A 93 5.71 1.58 12.68
C ALA A 93 6.02 2.67 13.72
N HIS A 94 7.25 3.20 13.69
CA HIS A 94 7.72 4.28 14.58
C HIS A 94 7.84 5.63 13.88
N GLY A 95 7.80 5.64 12.54
CA GLY A 95 7.91 6.84 11.72
C GLY A 95 6.74 7.81 11.93
N THR A 96 6.99 9.09 11.73
CA THR A 96 5.93 10.12 11.66
C THR A 96 5.01 9.85 10.48
N TYR A 97 5.57 9.37 9.39
CA TYR A 97 4.86 8.97 8.18
C TYR A 97 4.96 7.46 7.97
N VAL A 98 3.89 6.87 7.48
CA VAL A 98 3.85 5.45 7.09
C VAL A 98 3.58 5.37 5.59
N VAL A 99 4.51 4.81 4.85
CA VAL A 99 4.35 4.52 3.42
C VAL A 99 3.87 3.10 3.26
N MET A 100 2.70 2.92 2.68
CA MET A 100 2.11 1.62 2.38
C MET A 100 2.29 1.29 0.89
N ILE A 101 2.90 0.16 0.62
CA ILE A 101 3.02 -0.43 -0.72
C ILE A 101 2.70 -1.93 -0.65
N SER A 102 2.39 -2.55 -1.80
CA SER A 102 2.25 -4.00 -1.90
C SER A 102 3.57 -4.66 -2.29
N ASP A 103 3.70 -5.95 -2.03
CA ASP A 103 4.87 -6.75 -2.41
C ASP A 103 5.03 -6.94 -3.93
N ASP A 104 3.99 -6.63 -4.71
CA ASP A 104 3.98 -6.61 -6.17
C ASP A 104 4.13 -5.20 -6.76
N CYS A 105 4.70 -4.28 -5.99
CA CYS A 105 4.92 -2.90 -6.40
C CYS A 105 6.40 -2.51 -6.41
N LEU A 106 6.76 -1.63 -7.34
CA LEU A 106 8.04 -0.95 -7.35
C LEU A 106 7.83 0.53 -7.10
N VAL A 107 8.46 1.05 -6.07
CA VAL A 107 8.44 2.49 -5.76
C VAL A 107 9.54 3.17 -6.58
N LEU A 108 9.17 4.11 -7.44
CA LEU A 108 10.13 4.76 -8.30
C LEU A 108 11.03 5.74 -7.52
N PRO A 109 12.29 5.93 -7.97
CA PRO A 109 13.24 6.80 -7.29
C PRO A 109 12.68 8.19 -6.99
N GLY A 110 12.86 8.63 -5.74
CA GLY A 110 12.40 9.93 -5.24
C GLY A 110 10.93 9.99 -4.84
N ALA A 111 10.13 8.94 -5.05
CA ALA A 111 8.69 8.96 -4.71
C ALA A 111 8.43 9.23 -3.23
N ILE A 112 9.20 8.60 -2.34
CA ILE A 112 9.03 8.77 -0.89
C ILE A 112 9.41 10.19 -0.46
N ASN A 113 10.49 10.75 -0.96
CA ASN A 113 10.88 12.13 -0.68
C ASN A 113 9.81 13.13 -1.17
N ARG A 114 9.24 12.90 -2.35
CA ARG A 114 8.11 13.71 -2.87
C ARG A 114 6.89 13.64 -1.96
N GLY A 115 6.62 12.46 -1.39
CA GLY A 115 5.56 12.28 -0.39
C GLY A 115 5.78 13.17 0.83
N ILE A 116 6.99 13.15 1.41
CA ILE A 116 7.38 13.96 2.57
C ILE A 116 7.23 15.46 2.24
N GLU A 117 7.86 15.91 1.15
CA GLU A 117 7.82 17.31 0.70
C GLU A 117 6.37 17.79 0.52
N ARG A 118 5.51 16.96 -0.10
CA ARG A 118 4.10 17.26 -0.33
C ARG A 118 3.34 17.41 0.99
N PHE A 119 3.53 16.45 1.89
CA PHE A 119 2.91 16.46 3.21
C PHE A 119 3.29 17.71 4.02
N GLU A 120 4.60 17.95 4.16
CA GLU A 120 5.12 19.06 4.97
C GLU A 120 4.73 20.42 4.39
N ARG A 121 4.81 20.58 3.06
CA ARG A 121 4.43 21.83 2.42
C ARG A 121 2.97 22.17 2.70
N LEU A 122 2.05 21.23 2.47
CA LEU A 122 0.62 21.47 2.64
C LEU A 122 0.25 21.66 4.13
N THR A 123 0.93 20.97 5.04
CA THR A 123 0.75 21.19 6.48
C THR A 123 1.21 22.58 6.90
N ARG A 124 2.32 23.08 6.36
CA ARG A 124 2.78 24.46 6.59
C ARG A 124 1.82 25.51 6.01
N GLU A 125 1.08 25.17 4.96
CA GLU A 125 -0.01 25.99 4.40
C GLU A 125 -1.29 25.96 5.28
N GLY A 126 -1.26 25.27 6.44
CA GLY A 126 -2.38 25.19 7.39
C GLY A 126 -3.42 24.12 7.06
N ARG A 127 -3.16 23.22 6.10
CA ARG A 127 -4.06 22.14 5.72
C ARG A 127 -3.90 20.94 6.66
N ARG A 128 -5.00 20.27 6.96
CA ARG A 128 -5.04 19.05 7.78
C ARG A 128 -4.86 17.81 6.92
N ILE A 129 -3.63 17.48 6.57
CA ILE A 129 -3.33 16.37 5.68
C ILE A 129 -3.28 15.06 6.48
N GLY A 130 -4.10 14.07 6.08
CA GLY A 130 -4.08 12.73 6.67
C GLY A 130 -3.30 11.72 5.82
N ALA A 131 -3.31 11.89 4.50
CA ALA A 131 -2.58 11.01 3.59
C ALA A 131 -2.24 11.69 2.25
N ALA A 132 -1.23 11.13 1.56
CA ALA A 132 -0.84 11.49 0.21
C ALA A 132 -0.85 10.24 -0.68
N ALA A 133 -1.72 10.22 -1.68
CA ALA A 133 -1.82 9.12 -2.63
C ALA A 133 -0.72 9.23 -3.68
N PHE A 134 0.04 8.16 -3.87
CA PHE A 134 1.01 8.06 -4.94
C PHE A 134 0.31 7.62 -6.23
N TYR A 135 0.79 8.12 -7.34
CA TYR A 135 0.31 7.71 -8.65
C TYR A 135 0.86 6.33 -8.98
N TYR A 136 0.02 5.43 -9.44
CA TYR A 136 0.43 4.08 -9.85
C TYR A 136 -0.18 3.71 -11.20
N ARG A 137 0.39 2.70 -11.84
CA ARG A 137 -0.17 2.07 -13.03
C ARG A 137 0.07 0.56 -12.99
N ASP A 138 -0.74 -0.19 -13.72
CA ASP A 138 -0.54 -1.63 -13.91
C ASP A 138 0.54 -1.86 -14.97
N TRP A 139 1.76 -2.07 -14.52
CA TRP A 139 2.92 -2.31 -15.37
C TRP A 139 2.96 -3.75 -15.89
N PRO A 140 3.30 -4.00 -17.17
CA PRO A 140 3.60 -3.03 -18.25
C PRO A 140 2.37 -2.62 -19.08
N HIS A 141 1.15 -2.92 -18.66
CA HIS A 141 -0.06 -2.87 -19.47
C HIS A 141 -0.67 -1.48 -19.60
N GLU A 142 -0.54 -0.64 -18.56
CA GLU A 142 -1.05 0.72 -18.58
C GLU A 142 0.07 1.73 -18.86
N ARG A 143 -0.25 2.74 -19.66
CA ARG A 143 0.68 3.83 -19.97
C ARG A 143 0.64 4.94 -18.94
N ASP A 144 -0.56 5.32 -18.53
CA ASP A 144 -0.78 6.48 -17.69
C ASP A 144 -0.79 6.09 -16.22
N TYR A 145 -0.14 6.92 -15.39
CA TYR A 145 -0.25 6.81 -13.95
C TYR A 145 -1.51 7.48 -13.46
N TYR A 146 -2.13 6.95 -12.42
CA TYR A 146 -3.35 7.50 -11.87
C TYR A 146 -3.42 7.32 -10.35
N VAL A 147 -4.27 8.13 -9.71
CA VAL A 147 -4.82 7.90 -8.38
C VAL A 147 -6.32 7.68 -8.49
N GLN A 148 -6.88 6.87 -7.61
CA GLN A 148 -8.30 6.54 -7.65
C GLN A 148 -9.13 7.50 -6.78
N LEU A 149 -10.34 7.78 -7.26
CA LEU A 149 -11.40 8.34 -6.47
C LEU A 149 -12.35 7.22 -6.02
N THR A 150 -12.73 7.27 -4.77
CA THR A 150 -13.71 6.36 -4.19
C THR A 150 -15.07 7.04 -4.01
N LEU A 151 -15.95 6.50 -3.17
CA LEU A 151 -17.31 7.01 -2.95
C LEU A 151 -17.30 8.52 -2.62
N GLY A 152 -18.33 9.22 -3.10
CA GLY A 152 -18.44 10.67 -2.95
C GLY A 152 -17.35 11.47 -3.68
N GLY A 153 -16.69 10.87 -4.67
CA GLY A 153 -15.60 11.49 -5.41
C GLY A 153 -14.36 11.80 -4.55
N LYS A 154 -14.20 11.08 -3.44
CA LYS A 154 -13.08 11.28 -2.53
C LYS A 154 -11.84 10.54 -3.00
N LEU A 155 -10.67 11.18 -2.92
CA LEU A 155 -9.38 10.54 -3.16
C LEU A 155 -9.16 9.39 -2.19
N MET A 156 -8.66 8.26 -2.70
CA MET A 156 -8.24 7.12 -1.89
C MET A 156 -6.76 6.83 -2.08
N VAL A 157 -6.17 6.14 -1.12
CA VAL A 157 -4.79 5.70 -1.15
C VAL A 157 -4.74 4.21 -1.40
N ASN A 158 -4.34 3.79 -2.59
CA ASN A 158 -3.99 2.40 -2.90
C ASN A 158 -2.51 2.13 -2.52
N HIS A 159 -1.65 3.07 -2.90
CA HIS A 159 -0.24 3.14 -2.53
C HIS A 159 0.05 4.57 -2.13
N GLY A 160 0.81 4.79 -1.08
CA GLY A 160 1.08 6.15 -0.65
C GLY A 160 1.50 6.29 0.80
N MET A 161 1.42 7.51 1.26
CA MET A 161 1.92 7.93 2.57
C MET A 161 0.76 8.39 3.46
N TYR A 162 0.79 7.96 4.71
CA TYR A 162 -0.16 8.36 5.75
C TYR A 162 0.57 9.08 6.89
N SER A 163 -0.10 10.00 7.57
CA SER A 163 0.30 10.41 8.91
C SER A 163 0.02 9.27 9.89
N ARG A 164 1.02 8.82 10.64
CA ARG A 164 0.84 7.77 11.65
C ARG A 164 -0.15 8.19 12.73
N LEU A 165 -0.11 9.46 13.14
CA LEU A 165 -1.05 10.02 14.10
C LEU A 165 -2.50 9.91 13.60
N VAL A 166 -2.73 10.26 12.33
CA VAL A 166 -4.07 10.18 11.73
C VAL A 166 -4.55 8.74 11.61
N LEU A 167 -3.68 7.78 11.25
CA LEU A 167 -4.03 6.35 11.27
C LEU A 167 -4.52 5.90 12.64
N GLU A 168 -3.85 6.34 13.70
CA GLU A 168 -4.23 6.05 15.10
C GLU A 168 -5.58 6.70 15.46
N GLU A 169 -5.77 7.97 15.15
CA GLU A 169 -7.00 8.72 15.44
C GLU A 169 -8.22 8.15 14.73
N VAL A 170 -8.08 7.68 13.48
CA VAL A 170 -9.19 7.08 12.73
C VAL A 170 -9.41 5.60 13.04
N GLY A 171 -8.60 5.01 13.93
CA GLY A 171 -8.72 3.63 14.40
C GLY A 171 -8.23 2.60 13.40
N TRP A 172 -7.14 2.89 12.65
CA TRP A 172 -6.45 1.96 11.75
C TRP A 172 -7.34 1.42 10.61
N VAL A 173 -6.96 0.32 9.96
CA VAL A 173 -7.82 -0.42 9.01
C VAL A 173 -8.90 -1.17 9.78
N ASP A 174 -10.09 -1.31 9.23
CA ASP A 174 -11.14 -2.15 9.80
C ASP A 174 -10.80 -3.63 9.52
N GLU A 175 -10.43 -4.36 10.58
CA GLU A 175 -9.97 -5.76 10.51
C GLU A 175 -11.12 -6.75 10.39
N ASP A 176 -12.31 -6.37 10.85
CA ASP A 176 -13.43 -7.29 11.04
C ASP A 176 -14.45 -7.23 9.91
N ARG A 177 -14.59 -6.07 9.27
CA ARG A 177 -15.62 -5.83 8.26
C ARG A 177 -15.26 -6.35 6.88
N TYR A 178 -13.99 -6.27 6.52
CA TYR A 178 -13.50 -6.62 5.18
C TYR A 178 -12.56 -7.81 5.25
N ILE A 179 -12.66 -8.70 4.27
CA ILE A 179 -11.75 -9.84 4.17
C ILE A 179 -10.48 -9.42 3.45
N PHE A 180 -10.62 -8.76 2.29
CA PHE A 180 -9.49 -8.33 1.49
C PHE A 180 -9.71 -6.98 0.81
N TYR A 181 -10.78 -6.86 -0.01
CA TYR A 181 -11.04 -5.68 -0.82
C TYR A 181 -11.72 -4.56 -0.03
N LYS A 182 -11.60 -3.32 -0.54
CA LYS A 182 -12.29 -2.12 0.00
C LYS A 182 -11.78 -1.60 1.35
N ALA A 183 -10.93 -2.34 2.04
CA ALA A 183 -10.39 -1.93 3.33
C ALA A 183 -9.52 -0.66 3.22
N ASP A 184 -8.77 -0.49 2.12
CA ASP A 184 -8.00 0.70 1.76
C ASP A 184 -8.90 1.91 1.44
N GLY A 185 -9.97 1.66 0.68
CA GLY A 185 -11.00 2.67 0.41
C GLY A 185 -11.72 3.11 1.68
N ASP A 186 -12.04 2.17 2.56
CA ASP A 186 -12.67 2.44 3.86
C ASP A 186 -11.75 3.28 4.76
N LEU A 187 -10.48 2.92 4.87
CA LEU A 187 -9.49 3.71 5.61
C LEU A 187 -9.42 5.14 5.08
N SER A 188 -9.43 5.28 3.75
CA SER A 188 -9.43 6.59 3.10
C SER A 188 -10.67 7.41 3.46
N LEU A 189 -11.85 6.79 3.46
CA LEU A 189 -13.10 7.48 3.86
C LEU A 189 -13.15 7.80 5.35
N LYS A 190 -12.55 6.98 6.20
CA LYS A 190 -12.40 7.28 7.65
C LYS A 190 -11.54 8.53 7.85
N ILE A 191 -10.45 8.68 7.10
CA ILE A 191 -9.59 9.87 7.12
C ILE A 191 -10.40 11.12 6.71
N TRP A 192 -11.14 11.05 5.60
CA TRP A 192 -12.03 12.14 5.18
C TRP A 192 -13.10 12.49 6.22
N LYS A 193 -13.73 11.48 6.82
CA LYS A 193 -14.74 11.66 7.88
C LYS A 193 -14.15 12.28 9.13
N GLY A 194 -12.89 12.00 9.44
CA GLY A 194 -12.13 12.60 10.55
C GLY A 194 -11.76 14.07 10.32
N GLY A 195 -12.14 14.66 9.18
CA GLY A 195 -11.86 16.05 8.84
C GLY A 195 -10.42 16.27 8.36
N TYR A 196 -9.76 15.22 7.90
CA TYR A 196 -8.46 15.28 7.25
C TYR A 196 -8.62 15.22 5.73
N GLU A 197 -7.63 15.75 5.04
CA GLU A 197 -7.56 15.69 3.59
C GLU A 197 -6.66 14.54 3.12
N ILE A 198 -7.07 13.87 2.05
CA ILE A 198 -6.19 13.03 1.24
C ILE A 198 -5.86 13.83 -0.02
N VAL A 199 -4.59 13.96 -0.32
CA VAL A 199 -4.10 14.68 -1.50
C VAL A 199 -3.39 13.73 -2.44
N ASP A 200 -3.38 14.07 -3.71
CA ASP A 200 -2.50 13.42 -4.68
C ASP A 200 -1.04 13.90 -4.51
N CYS A 201 -0.09 13.08 -4.93
CA CYS A 201 1.31 13.42 -4.87
C CYS A 201 1.97 13.34 -6.25
N PRO A 202 1.87 14.39 -7.09
CA PRO A 202 2.54 14.43 -8.38
C PRO A 202 4.06 14.25 -8.22
N GLY A 203 4.63 13.37 -9.02
CA GLY A 203 6.05 13.01 -8.95
C GLY A 203 6.37 11.81 -8.06
N ALA A 204 5.42 11.32 -7.25
CA ALA A 204 5.53 10.07 -6.53
C ALA A 204 4.83 8.96 -7.32
N TYR A 205 5.61 8.01 -7.85
CA TYR A 205 5.11 6.99 -8.77
C TYR A 205 5.42 5.57 -8.29
N VAL A 206 4.51 4.65 -8.61
CA VAL A 206 4.60 3.23 -8.28
C VAL A 206 4.23 2.41 -9.52
N GLU A 207 5.08 1.45 -9.88
CA GLU A 207 4.73 0.40 -10.83
C GLU A 207 4.08 -0.76 -10.09
N HIS A 208 2.87 -1.13 -10.47
CA HIS A 208 2.13 -2.21 -9.85
C HIS A 208 2.01 -3.40 -10.81
N HIS A 209 2.50 -4.56 -10.37
CA HIS A 209 2.41 -5.79 -11.14
C HIS A 209 1.09 -6.52 -10.87
N ALA A 210 -0.03 -5.91 -11.29
CA ALA A 210 -1.38 -6.40 -11.01
C ALA A 210 -1.66 -7.83 -11.48
N HIS A 211 -0.85 -8.36 -12.42
CA HIS A 211 -0.93 -9.72 -12.94
C HIS A 211 -0.12 -10.75 -12.14
N ALA A 212 0.60 -10.30 -11.10
CA ALA A 212 1.40 -11.19 -10.28
C ALA A 212 0.53 -12.21 -9.52
N ALA A 213 0.99 -13.46 -9.50
CA ALA A 213 0.40 -14.58 -8.76
C ALA A 213 -1.13 -14.73 -8.96
N PRO A 214 -1.61 -15.20 -10.15
CA PRO A 214 -3.03 -15.37 -10.45
C PRO A 214 -3.77 -16.21 -9.41
N ASP A 215 -3.20 -17.32 -8.95
CA ASP A 215 -3.80 -18.25 -7.99
C ASP A 215 -4.14 -17.56 -6.64
N VAL A 216 -3.28 -16.66 -6.18
CA VAL A 216 -3.53 -15.88 -4.96
C VAL A 216 -4.66 -14.88 -5.21
N ARG A 217 -4.70 -14.25 -6.38
CA ARG A 217 -5.75 -13.32 -6.78
C ARG A 217 -7.12 -13.98 -6.85
N ASP A 218 -7.23 -15.16 -7.42
CA ASP A 218 -8.51 -15.86 -7.57
C ASP A 218 -9.10 -16.18 -6.19
N THR A 219 -8.28 -16.54 -5.22
CA THR A 219 -8.72 -16.72 -3.85
C THR A 219 -9.28 -15.43 -3.25
N ASN A 220 -8.65 -14.29 -3.51
CA ASN A 220 -9.12 -13.00 -3.03
C ASN A 220 -10.39 -12.54 -3.78
N ASN A 221 -10.49 -12.79 -5.10
CA ASN A 221 -11.66 -12.42 -5.89
C ASN A 221 -12.97 -13.02 -5.38
N ALA A 222 -12.91 -14.18 -4.74
CA ALA A 222 -14.08 -14.81 -4.11
C ALA A 222 -14.70 -13.94 -3.00
N THR A 223 -13.96 -13.00 -2.41
CA THR A 223 -14.44 -12.12 -1.33
C THR A 223 -14.95 -10.76 -1.84
N LEU A 224 -14.76 -10.46 -3.13
CA LEU A 224 -14.99 -9.13 -3.69
C LEU A 224 -16.41 -8.61 -3.48
N GLU A 225 -17.43 -9.45 -3.70
CA GLU A 225 -18.83 -9.00 -3.58
C GLU A 225 -19.23 -8.79 -2.11
N HIS A 226 -18.77 -9.65 -1.21
CA HIS A 226 -18.97 -9.48 0.23
C HIS A 226 -18.39 -8.12 0.68
N ASP A 227 -17.13 -7.87 0.37
CA ASP A 227 -16.44 -6.65 0.78
C ASP A 227 -17.04 -5.40 0.13
N ARG A 228 -17.49 -5.52 -1.13
CA ARG A 228 -18.18 -4.45 -1.84
C ARG A 228 -19.50 -4.09 -1.15
N GLN A 229 -20.32 -5.05 -0.81
CA GLN A 229 -21.60 -4.82 -0.14
C GLN A 229 -21.37 -4.18 1.24
N ALA A 230 -20.50 -4.75 2.07
CA ALA A 230 -20.14 -4.20 3.38
C ALA A 230 -19.66 -2.75 3.29
N TYR A 231 -18.92 -2.42 2.23
CA TYR A 231 -18.42 -1.07 1.97
C TYR A 231 -19.53 -0.08 1.62
N LEU A 232 -20.44 -0.45 0.74
CA LEU A 232 -21.56 0.39 0.36
C LEU A 232 -22.52 0.62 1.54
N GLU A 233 -22.85 -0.43 2.27
CA GLU A 233 -23.71 -0.35 3.48
C GLU A 233 -23.13 0.61 4.52
N ARG A 234 -21.84 0.50 4.81
CA ARG A 234 -21.16 1.36 5.80
C ARG A 234 -21.26 2.84 5.47
N TRP A 235 -21.15 3.18 4.19
CA TRP A 235 -21.04 4.56 3.74
C TRP A 235 -22.32 5.13 3.15
N THR A 236 -23.42 4.36 3.18
CA THR A 236 -24.76 4.82 2.76
C THR A 236 -25.19 6.05 3.57
N GLY A 237 -25.67 7.06 2.87
CA GLY A 237 -26.09 8.34 3.46
C GLY A 237 -24.95 9.28 3.86
N ILE A 238 -23.67 8.88 3.69
CA ILE A 238 -22.51 9.72 3.98
C ILE A 238 -21.73 10.01 2.69
N TYR A 239 -21.18 8.98 2.06
CA TYR A 239 -20.40 9.08 0.81
C TYR A 239 -21.00 8.24 -0.32
N TYR A 240 -22.00 7.42 -0.03
CA TYR A 240 -22.74 6.61 -1.00
C TYR A 240 -24.22 6.90 -0.92
N HIS A 241 -24.83 7.17 -2.08
CA HIS A 241 -26.25 7.41 -2.26
C HIS A 241 -26.72 6.50 -3.40
N PRO A 242 -27.55 5.46 -3.13
CA PRO A 242 -27.94 4.45 -4.13
C PRO A 242 -28.61 5.04 -5.39
N GLU A 243 -29.27 6.19 -5.26
CA GLU A 243 -29.93 6.91 -6.34
C GLU A 243 -28.96 7.69 -7.24
N GLN A 244 -27.71 7.83 -6.85
CA GLN A 244 -26.67 8.54 -7.61
C GLN A 244 -25.72 7.53 -8.25
N PRO A 245 -25.31 7.77 -9.50
CA PRO A 245 -24.32 6.88 -10.13
C PRO A 245 -23.00 6.92 -9.36
N ASP A 246 -22.44 5.72 -9.10
CA ASP A 246 -21.11 5.55 -8.49
C ASP A 246 -20.06 6.13 -9.45
N GLN A 247 -19.58 7.33 -9.11
CA GLN A 247 -18.62 8.07 -9.93
C GLN A 247 -17.17 7.67 -9.57
N ARG A 248 -16.82 6.40 -9.73
CA ARG A 248 -15.42 6.01 -9.64
C ARG A 248 -14.65 6.64 -10.78
N ARG A 249 -13.76 7.57 -10.43
CA ARG A 249 -12.92 8.27 -11.39
C ARG A 249 -11.46 8.03 -11.06
N ARG A 250 -10.64 8.14 -12.08
CA ARG A 250 -9.19 8.20 -11.95
C ARG A 250 -8.74 9.62 -12.25
N LEU A 251 -7.78 10.13 -11.47
CA LEU A 251 -7.01 11.29 -11.86
C LEU A 251 -5.74 10.76 -12.52
N SER A 252 -5.64 10.92 -13.82
CA SER A 252 -4.51 10.40 -14.59
C SER A 252 -3.49 11.49 -14.87
N VAL A 253 -2.23 11.09 -14.90
CA VAL A 253 -1.11 11.91 -15.39
C VAL A 253 -0.51 11.17 -16.58
N SER A 254 -0.54 11.78 -17.74
CA SER A 254 0.12 11.25 -18.93
C SER A 254 1.64 11.41 -18.79
N PHE A 255 2.37 10.35 -19.11
CA PHE A 255 3.82 10.39 -19.25
C PHE A 255 4.19 10.41 -20.72
N ASP A 256 5.03 11.37 -21.10
CA ASP A 256 5.50 11.51 -22.48
C ASP A 256 6.34 10.32 -22.93
N ASP A 257 7.03 9.67 -21.99
CA ASP A 257 7.84 8.48 -22.28
C ASP A 257 7.84 7.46 -21.12
N PRO A 258 6.96 6.45 -21.17
CA PRO A 258 6.93 5.38 -20.17
C PRO A 258 8.22 4.56 -20.12
N THR A 259 9.00 4.50 -21.21
CA THR A 259 10.25 3.71 -21.27
C THR A 259 11.35 4.35 -20.43
N ARG A 260 11.38 5.69 -20.34
CA ARG A 260 12.32 6.40 -19.47
C ARG A 260 12.19 6.08 -17.99
N MET A 261 11.00 5.67 -17.56
CA MET A 261 10.81 5.23 -16.17
C MET A 261 11.47 3.88 -15.92
N ALA A 262 11.40 2.95 -16.88
CA ALA A 262 12.13 1.69 -16.84
C ALA A 262 13.66 1.90 -16.83
N GLU A 263 14.15 2.90 -17.56
CA GLU A 263 15.58 3.27 -17.55
C GLU A 263 16.04 3.85 -16.22
N ARG A 264 15.17 4.61 -15.53
CA ARG A 264 15.44 5.14 -14.18
C ARG A 264 15.48 4.04 -13.12
N PHE A 265 14.89 2.91 -13.42
CA PHE A 265 14.85 1.73 -12.55
C PHE A 265 15.24 0.48 -13.36
N PRO A 266 16.53 0.27 -13.67
CA PRO A 266 17.00 -0.83 -14.53
C PRO A 266 16.54 -2.22 -14.05
N ALA A 267 16.42 -2.42 -12.74
CA ALA A 267 15.89 -3.66 -12.16
C ALA A 267 14.42 -3.90 -12.54
N ALA A 268 13.59 -2.86 -12.64
CA ALA A 268 12.20 -2.98 -13.08
C ALA A 268 12.09 -3.43 -14.53
N ALA A 269 12.95 -2.92 -15.42
CA ALA A 269 13.00 -3.33 -16.82
C ALA A 269 13.45 -4.79 -17.00
N GLN A 270 14.33 -5.28 -16.11
CA GLN A 270 14.77 -6.68 -16.12
C GLN A 270 13.71 -7.63 -15.55
N GLN A 271 12.79 -7.11 -14.74
CA GLN A 271 11.74 -7.88 -14.07
C GLN A 271 10.48 -8.12 -14.92
N THR A 272 10.41 -7.58 -16.14
CA THR A 272 9.41 -7.99 -17.13
C THR A 272 9.59 -9.47 -17.55
N ALA A 273 10.69 -10.08 -17.15
CA ALA A 273 11.03 -11.48 -17.32
C ALA A 273 10.87 -12.30 -16.04
N PHE A 274 9.91 -11.97 -15.14
CA PHE A 274 9.56 -12.89 -14.08
C PHE A 274 9.07 -14.19 -14.71
N PRO A 275 9.65 -15.34 -14.35
CA PRO A 275 9.13 -16.62 -14.83
C PRO A 275 7.69 -16.75 -14.34
N THR A 276 6.81 -17.01 -15.31
CA THR A 276 5.41 -17.43 -15.10
C THR A 276 5.32 -18.63 -14.19
#